data_0f3175da30ab384b3534daa96dcaa682
#
_entry.id   0f3175da30ab384b3534daa96dcaa682
#
_cell.length_a   1.000
_cell.length_b   1.000
_cell.length_c   1.000
_cell.angle_alpha   90.00
_cell.angle_beta   90.00
_cell.angle_gamma   90.00
#
_symmetry.space_group_name_H-M   'P 1'
#
loop_
_entity.id
_entity.type
_entity.pdbx_description
1 polymer ?
#
loop_
_entity_poly.entity_id
_entity_poly.type
_entity_poly.pdbx_seq_one_letter_code
_entity_poly.pdbx_strand_id
1 'polypeptide(L)'
;MSNYKTVFFIIGVLQIILGIFMAIPIILQLVFSELDSSFIASSVITLVFGVLFVLSNLDYNKKINLQQAFLLTTLSWLTIAIFGALPFYFSNLNLSFTDSFFESMSGLTTTGSTVITNLEIVPKSILLWRALLQWLGGIGIIVMAITLMPIMNIGGMLLFKVLNTDSSDDILPSSKEISLKLVFIYFTLTLICAAAYKIFGMNFFDSLTHSMTTIATGGFSNYNESIGYFNSVKIEITAILFIILGSIPSVSYTHLRAHE
;
A
#
# COMPACT_ATOMS: atom_id res chain seq x y z
N MET A 1 33.16 -4.38 -2.68
CA MET A 1 32.16 -4.51 -1.60
C MET A 1 30.89 -3.78 -2.05
N SER A 2 29.77 -4.47 -2.13
CA SER A 2 28.50 -3.84 -2.49
C SER A 2 28.10 -2.84 -1.38
N ASN A 3 27.94 -1.57 -1.75
CA ASN A 3 27.58 -0.54 -0.80
C ASN A 3 26.06 -0.60 -0.56
N TYR A 4 25.61 -1.18 0.55
CA TYR A 4 24.19 -1.31 0.91
C TYR A 4 23.57 -0.01 1.45
N LYS A 5 24.31 1.10 1.51
CA LYS A 5 23.82 2.39 1.98
C LYS A 5 22.55 2.84 1.26
N THR A 6 22.48 2.59 -0.07
CA THR A 6 21.29 2.91 -0.88
C THR A 6 20.04 2.19 -0.41
N VAL A 7 20.17 0.89 -0.07
CA VAL A 7 19.05 0.08 0.42
C VAL A 7 18.53 0.63 1.74
N PHE A 8 19.43 0.88 2.71
CA PHE A 8 19.03 1.42 4.01
C PHE A 8 18.51 2.85 3.95
N PHE A 9 19.04 3.68 3.04
CA PHE A 9 18.51 5.02 2.80
C PHE A 9 17.05 4.95 2.33
N ILE A 10 16.74 4.11 1.33
CA ILE A 10 15.39 3.98 0.80
C ILE A 10 14.44 3.38 1.86
N ILE A 11 14.88 2.38 2.62
CA ILE A 11 14.10 1.84 3.74
C ILE A 11 13.78 2.95 4.74
N GLY A 12 14.75 3.79 5.09
CA GLY A 12 14.54 4.94 5.97
C GLY A 12 13.48 5.90 5.45
N VAL A 13 13.50 6.21 4.14
CA VAL A 13 12.48 7.05 3.51
C VAL A 13 11.09 6.38 3.58
N LEU A 14 11.00 5.08 3.32
CA LEU A 14 9.74 4.35 3.42
C LEU A 14 9.19 4.35 4.86
N GLN A 15 10.06 4.24 5.88
CA GLN A 15 9.64 4.33 7.28
C GLN A 15 9.15 5.74 7.64
N ILE A 16 9.78 6.79 7.13
CA ILE A 16 9.29 8.17 7.32
C ILE A 16 7.90 8.34 6.71
N ILE A 17 7.70 7.82 5.49
CA ILE A 17 6.39 7.85 4.82
C ILE A 17 5.35 7.10 5.67
N LEU A 18 5.67 5.90 6.14
CA LEU A 18 4.77 5.11 6.99
C LEU A 18 4.40 5.85 8.28
N GLY A 19 5.40 6.43 8.97
CA GLY A 19 5.18 7.23 10.19
C GLY A 19 4.29 8.46 9.95
N ILE A 20 4.41 9.11 8.79
CA ILE A 20 3.54 10.22 8.39
C ILE A 20 2.10 9.71 8.15
N PHE A 21 1.93 8.56 7.50
CA PHE A 21 0.59 7.98 7.29
C PHE A 21 -0.11 7.60 8.60
N MET A 22 0.65 7.27 9.67
CA MET A 22 0.08 7.05 11.02
C MET A 22 -0.56 8.32 11.60
N ALA A 23 -0.24 9.52 11.08
CA ALA A 23 -0.92 10.75 11.49
C ALA A 23 -2.41 10.78 11.10
N ILE A 24 -2.82 10.05 10.06
CA ILE A 24 -4.21 10.00 9.63
C ILE A 24 -5.12 9.35 10.69
N PRO A 25 -4.83 8.14 11.23
CA PRO A 25 -5.54 7.60 12.37
C PRO A 25 -5.47 8.47 13.64
N ILE A 26 -4.37 9.20 13.90
CA ILE A 26 -4.26 10.13 15.04
C ILE A 26 -5.33 11.24 14.91
N ILE A 27 -5.48 11.81 13.73
CA ILE A 27 -6.53 12.83 13.48
C ILE A 27 -7.92 12.22 13.73
N LEU A 28 -8.14 10.99 13.29
CA LEU A 28 -9.41 10.30 13.51
C LEU A 28 -9.69 10.05 14.99
N GLN A 29 -8.66 9.68 15.79
CA GLN A 29 -8.78 9.53 17.25
C GLN A 29 -9.24 10.83 17.91
N LEU A 30 -8.74 11.97 17.46
CA LEU A 30 -9.18 13.28 17.96
C LEU A 30 -10.65 13.56 17.62
N VAL A 31 -11.09 13.22 16.42
CA VAL A 31 -12.47 13.43 15.96
C VAL A 31 -13.47 12.55 16.71
N PHE A 32 -13.12 11.29 16.98
CA PHE A 32 -13.99 10.34 17.68
C PHE A 32 -13.75 10.26 19.20
N SER A 33 -12.87 11.13 19.73
CA SER A 33 -12.49 11.14 21.15
C SER A 33 -11.99 9.79 21.66
N GLU A 34 -11.30 9.04 20.81
CA GLU A 34 -10.63 7.79 21.18
C GLU A 34 -9.35 8.14 21.92
N LEU A 35 -9.34 7.94 23.24
CA LEU A 35 -8.17 8.23 24.09
C LEU A 35 -7.18 7.05 24.03
N ASP A 36 -6.44 6.95 22.94
CA ASP A 36 -5.40 5.93 22.75
C ASP A 36 -4.12 6.56 22.17
N SER A 37 -3.00 6.37 22.87
CA SER A 37 -1.69 6.89 22.46
C SER A 37 -0.92 5.95 21.53
N SER A 38 -1.50 4.81 21.16
CA SER A 38 -0.84 3.77 20.35
C SER A 38 -0.29 4.29 19.03
N PHE A 39 -1.06 5.10 18.28
CA PHE A 39 -0.61 5.69 17.03
C PHE A 39 0.46 6.77 17.21
N ILE A 40 0.38 7.57 18.27
CA ILE A 40 1.39 8.61 18.55
C ILE A 40 2.73 7.94 18.86
N ALA A 41 2.75 6.96 19.77
CA ALA A 41 3.95 6.22 20.12
C ALA A 41 4.54 5.50 18.89
N SER A 42 3.70 4.80 18.12
CA SER A 42 4.11 4.08 16.91
C SER A 42 4.69 5.02 15.85
N SER A 43 4.04 6.16 15.60
CA SER A 43 4.49 7.17 14.63
C SER A 43 5.85 7.73 15.03
N VAL A 44 6.03 8.13 16.30
CA VAL A 44 7.31 8.67 16.79
C VAL A 44 8.43 7.64 16.65
N ILE A 45 8.21 6.39 17.07
CA ILE A 45 9.20 5.32 16.94
C ILE A 45 9.57 5.12 15.46
N THR A 46 8.58 5.00 14.59
CA THR A 46 8.77 4.76 13.15
C THR A 46 9.53 5.93 12.49
N LEU A 47 9.18 7.17 12.81
CA LEU A 47 9.85 8.37 12.30
C LEU A 47 11.30 8.45 12.79
N VAL A 48 11.57 8.19 14.07
CA VAL A 48 12.94 8.21 14.62
C VAL A 48 13.81 7.19 13.90
N PHE A 49 13.34 5.94 13.76
CA PHE A 49 14.09 4.92 13.00
C PHE A 49 14.28 5.29 11.54
N GLY A 50 13.24 5.81 10.89
CA GLY A 50 13.34 6.27 9.50
C GLY A 50 14.37 7.38 9.32
N VAL A 51 14.36 8.40 10.18
CA VAL A 51 15.33 9.50 10.14
C VAL A 51 16.75 9.00 10.42
N LEU A 52 16.94 8.12 11.42
CA LEU A 52 18.25 7.54 11.72
C LEU A 52 18.80 6.75 10.51
N PHE A 53 17.98 5.95 9.82
CA PHE A 53 18.42 5.23 8.62
C PHE A 53 18.79 6.17 7.49
N VAL A 54 18.03 7.23 7.26
CA VAL A 54 18.35 8.24 6.24
C VAL A 54 19.66 8.95 6.58
N LEU A 55 19.80 9.47 7.81
CA LEU A 55 20.99 10.23 8.22
C LEU A 55 22.27 9.39 8.21
N SER A 56 22.18 8.12 8.60
CA SER A 56 23.32 7.19 8.61
C SER A 56 23.79 6.80 7.20
N ASN A 57 22.97 7.04 6.18
CA ASN A 57 23.24 6.59 4.80
C ASN A 57 23.14 7.69 3.75
N LEU A 58 23.43 8.96 4.11
CA LEU A 58 23.37 10.10 3.19
C LEU A 58 24.28 9.98 1.97
N ASP A 59 25.44 9.31 2.12
CA ASP A 59 26.40 9.05 1.03
C ASP A 59 25.97 7.85 0.16
N TYR A 60 24.70 7.77 -0.22
CA TYR A 60 24.20 6.67 -1.02
C TYR A 60 24.50 6.84 -2.52
N ASN A 61 24.62 5.72 -3.23
CA ASN A 61 24.74 5.71 -4.69
C ASN A 61 23.36 5.63 -5.33
N LYS A 62 23.08 6.50 -6.31
CA LYS A 62 21.78 6.51 -7.02
C LYS A 62 21.54 5.27 -7.89
N LYS A 63 22.58 4.49 -8.23
CA LYS A 63 22.45 3.29 -9.04
C LYS A 63 22.28 2.06 -8.14
N ILE A 64 21.22 1.30 -8.36
CA ILE A 64 20.90 0.06 -7.66
C ILE A 64 21.23 -1.11 -8.59
N ASN A 65 21.97 -2.09 -8.09
CA ASN A 65 22.22 -3.35 -8.81
C ASN A 65 21.11 -4.38 -8.49
N LEU A 66 21.08 -5.49 -9.22
CA LEU A 66 20.05 -6.53 -9.08
C LEU A 66 20.00 -7.11 -7.65
N GLN A 67 21.15 -7.39 -7.02
CA GLN A 67 21.21 -7.91 -5.66
C GLN A 67 20.63 -6.91 -4.64
N GLN A 68 20.95 -5.63 -4.80
CA GLN A 68 20.41 -4.56 -3.95
C GLN A 68 18.90 -4.38 -4.15
N ALA A 69 18.39 -4.57 -5.37
CA ALA A 69 16.96 -4.50 -5.67
C ALA A 69 16.18 -5.62 -4.95
N PHE A 70 16.65 -6.86 -5.00
CA PHE A 70 16.05 -7.98 -4.26
C PHE A 70 16.10 -7.76 -2.74
N LEU A 71 17.26 -7.34 -2.22
CA LEU A 71 17.41 -7.06 -0.80
C LEU A 71 16.49 -5.93 -0.35
N LEU A 72 16.43 -4.84 -1.14
CA LEU A 72 15.53 -3.71 -0.87
C LEU A 72 14.08 -4.19 -0.79
N THR A 73 13.63 -4.96 -1.76
CA THR A 73 12.27 -5.50 -1.79
C THR A 73 11.97 -6.30 -0.51
N THR A 74 12.78 -7.31 -0.21
CA THR A 74 12.54 -8.18 0.95
C THR A 74 12.57 -7.42 2.26
N LEU A 75 13.57 -6.56 2.46
CA LEU A 75 13.69 -5.78 3.68
C LEU A 75 12.61 -4.70 3.81
N SER A 76 12.16 -4.11 2.71
CA SER A 76 11.06 -3.12 2.74
C SER A 76 9.77 -3.75 3.23
N TRP A 77 9.36 -4.90 2.69
CA TRP A 77 8.17 -5.63 3.15
C TRP A 77 8.27 -5.99 4.63
N LEU A 78 9.42 -6.55 5.04
CA LEU A 78 9.63 -6.95 6.42
C LEU A 78 9.59 -5.75 7.39
N THR A 79 10.33 -4.69 7.08
CA THR A 79 10.42 -3.52 7.97
C THR A 79 9.12 -2.74 8.03
N ILE A 80 8.43 -2.54 6.90
CA ILE A 80 7.12 -1.88 6.90
C ILE A 80 6.10 -2.69 7.71
N ALA A 81 6.10 -4.02 7.60
CA ALA A 81 5.20 -4.86 8.38
C ALA A 81 5.51 -4.81 9.89
N ILE A 82 6.80 -4.81 10.29
CA ILE A 82 7.21 -4.69 11.70
C ILE A 82 6.73 -3.35 12.29
N PHE A 83 7.04 -2.24 11.63
CA PHE A 83 6.64 -0.91 12.11
C PHE A 83 5.15 -0.66 11.98
N GLY A 84 4.51 -1.19 10.94
CA GLY A 84 3.06 -1.17 10.75
C GLY A 84 2.28 -1.99 11.79
N ALA A 85 2.94 -2.93 12.45
CA ALA A 85 2.39 -3.72 13.55
C ALA A 85 2.31 -2.94 14.88
N LEU A 86 3.14 -1.91 15.06
CA LEU A 86 3.23 -1.17 16.33
C LEU A 86 1.90 -0.59 16.81
N PRO A 87 1.06 0.03 15.95
CA PRO A 87 -0.26 0.52 16.40
C PRO A 87 -1.16 -0.59 16.94
N PHE A 88 -1.13 -1.79 16.35
CA PHE A 88 -1.89 -2.94 16.84
C PHE A 88 -1.35 -3.45 18.18
N TYR A 89 -0.02 -3.54 18.30
CA TYR A 89 0.64 -4.03 19.50
C TYR A 89 0.46 -3.10 20.71
N PHE A 90 0.53 -1.79 20.51
CA PHE A 90 0.35 -0.80 21.57
C PHE A 90 -1.12 -0.47 21.86
N SER A 91 -2.04 -0.92 21.03
CA SER A 91 -3.48 -0.68 21.24
C SER A 91 -4.05 -1.53 22.37
N ASN A 92 -5.23 -1.13 22.85
CA ASN A 92 -5.98 -1.85 23.87
C ASN A 92 -6.62 -3.17 23.36
N LEU A 93 -6.26 -3.64 22.16
CA LEU A 93 -6.75 -4.92 21.61
C LEU A 93 -6.09 -6.14 22.26
N ASN A 94 -5.05 -5.96 23.08
CA ASN A 94 -4.30 -7.03 23.76
C ASN A 94 -3.74 -8.10 22.79
N LEU A 95 -3.36 -7.70 21.59
CA LEU A 95 -2.75 -8.59 20.61
C LEU A 95 -1.30 -8.87 20.99
N SER A 96 -0.86 -10.12 20.80
CA SER A 96 0.56 -10.45 20.87
C SER A 96 1.34 -9.74 19.76
N PHE A 97 2.67 -9.61 19.88
CA PHE A 97 3.48 -9.07 18.79
C PHE A 97 3.35 -9.90 17.51
N THR A 98 3.25 -11.22 17.63
CA THR A 98 3.06 -12.13 16.50
C THR A 98 1.75 -11.86 15.78
N ASP A 99 0.65 -11.70 16.52
CA ASP A 99 -0.67 -11.41 15.96
C ASP A 99 -0.70 -10.02 15.31
N SER A 100 -0.09 -9.02 15.95
CA SER A 100 0.04 -7.66 15.42
C SER A 100 0.87 -7.63 14.13
N PHE A 101 1.96 -8.39 14.08
CA PHE A 101 2.79 -8.54 12.87
C PHE A 101 2.02 -9.26 11.76
N PHE A 102 1.28 -10.32 12.10
CA PHE A 102 0.42 -11.03 11.14
C PHE A 102 -0.62 -10.09 10.53
N GLU A 103 -1.33 -9.32 11.36
CA GLU A 103 -2.36 -8.37 10.91
C GLU A 103 -1.75 -7.30 9.99
N SER A 104 -0.59 -6.75 10.37
CA SER A 104 0.13 -5.77 9.56
C SER A 104 0.62 -6.36 8.24
N MET A 105 1.22 -7.54 8.25
CA MET A 105 1.71 -8.22 7.05
C MET A 105 0.55 -8.58 6.12
N SER A 106 -0.54 -9.14 6.67
CA SER A 106 -1.76 -9.47 5.92
C SER A 106 -2.39 -8.23 5.27
N GLY A 107 -2.40 -7.09 5.97
CA GLY A 107 -2.81 -5.82 5.38
C GLY A 107 -1.88 -5.42 4.24
N LEU A 108 -0.60 -5.31 4.52
CA LEU A 108 0.40 -4.81 3.58
C LEU A 108 0.49 -5.67 2.31
N THR A 109 0.43 -6.99 2.42
CA THR A 109 0.45 -7.91 1.26
C THR A 109 -0.90 -8.06 0.58
N THR A 110 -1.90 -7.28 0.99
CA THR A 110 -3.28 -7.36 0.48
C THR A 110 -3.92 -8.76 0.58
N THR A 111 -3.49 -9.55 1.57
CA THR A 111 -4.01 -10.92 1.79
C THR A 111 -5.42 -10.90 2.39
N GLY A 112 -5.69 -10.01 3.34
CA GLY A 112 -7.02 -9.84 3.95
C GLY A 112 -7.38 -10.82 5.05
N SER A 113 -6.48 -11.73 5.44
CA SER A 113 -6.69 -12.60 6.61
C SER A 113 -6.52 -11.81 7.90
N THR A 114 -7.38 -12.03 8.90
CA THR A 114 -7.35 -11.30 10.17
C THR A 114 -7.36 -12.24 11.37
N VAL A 115 -6.63 -11.84 12.42
CA VAL A 115 -6.68 -12.47 13.75
C VAL A 115 -7.55 -11.67 14.70
N ILE A 116 -7.98 -10.47 14.31
CA ILE A 116 -8.86 -9.62 15.12
C ILE A 116 -10.30 -10.15 14.99
N THR A 117 -10.92 -10.44 16.12
CA THR A 117 -12.32 -10.86 16.22
C THR A 117 -13.19 -9.69 16.67
N ASN A 118 -14.50 -9.78 16.42
CA ASN A 118 -15.49 -8.76 16.81
C ASN A 118 -15.14 -7.36 16.28
N LEU A 119 -14.96 -7.27 14.97
CA LEU A 119 -14.55 -6.04 14.29
C LEU A 119 -15.46 -4.84 14.57
N GLU A 120 -16.73 -5.09 14.89
CA GLU A 120 -17.75 -4.06 15.17
C GLU A 120 -17.45 -3.21 16.40
N ILE A 121 -16.66 -3.74 17.36
CA ILE A 121 -16.27 -3.04 18.59
C ILE A 121 -14.84 -2.48 18.54
N VAL A 122 -14.10 -2.75 17.45
CA VAL A 122 -12.73 -2.25 17.29
C VAL A 122 -12.74 -0.74 17.05
N PRO A 123 -11.82 0.03 17.65
CA PRO A 123 -11.69 1.46 17.41
C PRO A 123 -11.57 1.80 15.93
N LYS A 124 -12.23 2.87 15.50
CA LYS A 124 -12.23 3.30 14.08
C LYS A 124 -10.84 3.65 13.57
N SER A 125 -9.96 4.14 14.44
CA SER A 125 -8.56 4.41 14.11
C SER A 125 -7.82 3.15 13.69
N ILE A 126 -8.05 2.03 14.37
CA ILE A 126 -7.46 0.72 14.02
C ILE A 126 -8.06 0.18 12.71
N LEU A 127 -9.38 0.28 12.53
CA LEU A 127 -10.05 -0.14 11.29
C LEU A 127 -9.54 0.66 10.09
N LEU A 128 -9.36 1.98 10.25
CA LEU A 128 -8.76 2.81 9.21
C LEU A 128 -7.31 2.41 8.93
N TRP A 129 -6.52 2.08 9.96
CA TRP A 129 -5.13 1.67 9.78
C TRP A 129 -5.02 0.36 8.99
N ARG A 130 -5.87 -0.62 9.25
CA ARG A 130 -5.99 -1.86 8.47
C ARG A 130 -6.24 -1.56 6.99
N ALA A 131 -7.21 -0.69 6.70
CA ALA A 131 -7.56 -0.29 5.34
C ALA A 131 -6.41 0.48 4.66
N LEU A 132 -5.72 1.38 5.38
CA LEU A 132 -4.56 2.12 4.89
C LEU A 132 -3.39 1.19 4.57
N LEU A 133 -3.09 0.19 5.41
CA LEU A 133 -2.04 -0.79 5.13
C LEU A 133 -2.32 -1.56 3.83
N GLN A 134 -3.56 -2.01 3.61
CA GLN A 134 -3.93 -2.66 2.35
C GLN A 134 -3.82 -1.72 1.16
N TRP A 135 -4.29 -0.50 1.31
CA TRP A 135 -4.25 0.50 0.25
C TRP A 135 -2.82 0.87 -0.15
N LEU A 136 -1.95 1.10 0.84
CA LEU A 136 -0.51 1.37 0.62
C LEU A 136 0.21 0.14 0.04
N GLY A 137 -0.14 -1.07 0.50
CA GLY A 137 0.38 -2.32 -0.01
C GLY A 137 0.05 -2.54 -1.49
N GLY A 138 -1.19 -2.27 -1.90
CA GLY A 138 -1.62 -2.34 -3.30
C GLY A 138 -0.82 -1.41 -4.21
N ILE A 139 -0.62 -0.16 -3.80
CA ILE A 139 0.27 0.78 -4.52
C ILE A 139 1.72 0.28 -4.53
N GLY A 140 2.19 -0.21 -3.38
CA GLY A 140 3.56 -0.69 -3.22
C GLY A 140 3.91 -1.83 -4.18
N ILE A 141 3.01 -2.80 -4.34
CA ILE A 141 3.17 -3.92 -5.29
C ILE A 141 3.27 -3.41 -6.73
N ILE A 142 2.38 -2.48 -7.13
CA ILE A 142 2.35 -1.91 -8.48
C ILE A 142 3.67 -1.18 -8.79
N VAL A 143 4.08 -0.27 -7.89
CA VAL A 143 5.31 0.52 -8.07
C VAL A 143 6.55 -0.37 -8.09
N MET A 144 6.59 -1.36 -7.21
CA MET A 144 7.68 -2.33 -7.14
C MET A 144 7.79 -3.13 -8.43
N ALA A 145 6.69 -3.67 -8.94
CA ALA A 145 6.68 -4.46 -10.17
C ALA A 145 7.25 -3.64 -11.35
N ILE A 146 6.80 -2.40 -11.53
CA ILE A 146 7.27 -1.52 -12.61
C ILE A 146 8.74 -1.16 -12.46
N THR A 147 9.21 -0.96 -11.22
CA THR A 147 10.60 -0.58 -10.96
C THR A 147 11.57 -1.76 -11.15
N LEU A 148 11.14 -2.98 -10.79
CA LEU A 148 11.99 -4.18 -10.88
C LEU A 148 12.02 -4.79 -12.28
N MET A 149 10.94 -4.72 -13.07
CA MET A 149 10.87 -5.29 -14.42
C MET A 149 12.06 -4.89 -15.32
N PRO A 150 12.43 -3.59 -15.43
CA PRO A 150 13.57 -3.19 -16.25
C PRO A 150 14.92 -3.70 -15.75
N ILE A 151 15.07 -3.85 -14.43
CA ILE A 151 16.31 -4.30 -13.78
C ILE A 151 16.53 -5.81 -14.00
N MET A 152 15.43 -6.57 -14.04
CA MET A 152 15.47 -8.03 -14.17
C MET A 152 15.62 -8.49 -15.64
N ASN A 153 15.54 -7.61 -16.63
CA ASN A 153 15.55 -7.95 -18.06
C ASN A 153 14.56 -9.09 -18.43
N ILE A 154 13.46 -9.21 -17.71
CA ILE A 154 12.46 -10.25 -17.94
C ILE A 154 11.61 -9.88 -19.14
N GLY A 155 11.69 -10.71 -20.17
CA GLY A 155 10.81 -10.86 -21.35
C GLY A 155 10.24 -9.58 -21.99
N GLY A 156 10.13 -9.53 -23.28
CA GLY A 156 9.42 -8.50 -24.03
C GLY A 156 10.11 -7.10 -24.11
N MET A 157 10.62 -6.56 -23.01
CA MET A 157 11.29 -5.25 -23.02
C MET A 157 12.64 -5.27 -23.76
N LEU A 158 13.29 -6.44 -23.85
CA LEU A 158 14.50 -6.64 -24.69
C LEU A 158 14.13 -6.57 -26.18
N LEU A 159 12.95 -7.12 -26.57
CA LEU A 159 12.42 -7.00 -27.92
C LEU A 159 12.07 -5.54 -28.27
N PHE A 160 11.49 -4.80 -27.33
CA PHE A 160 11.24 -3.35 -27.53
C PHE A 160 12.51 -2.53 -27.65
N LYS A 161 13.58 -2.87 -26.91
CA LYS A 161 14.87 -2.21 -27.02
C LYS A 161 15.57 -2.52 -28.36
N VAL A 162 15.43 -3.74 -28.88
CA VAL A 162 16.04 -4.18 -30.16
C VAL A 162 15.26 -3.62 -31.34
N LEU A 163 13.94 -3.47 -31.26
CA LEU A 163 13.12 -2.93 -32.34
C LEU A 163 13.22 -1.40 -32.49
N ASN A 164 13.64 -0.68 -31.44
CA ASN A 164 13.73 0.78 -31.42
C ASN A 164 15.16 1.32 -31.61
N THR A 165 16.14 0.50 -32.06
CA THR A 165 17.50 0.97 -32.35
C THR A 165 17.61 1.82 -33.62
N ASP A 166 16.55 1.92 -34.42
CA ASP A 166 16.59 2.61 -35.73
C ASP A 166 15.66 3.82 -35.88
N SER A 167 15.01 4.29 -34.82
CA SER A 167 14.20 5.51 -34.90
C SER A 167 14.47 6.46 -33.74
N SER A 168 14.98 7.62 -34.16
CA SER A 168 15.11 8.89 -33.45
C SER A 168 14.04 9.13 -32.38
N ASP A 169 14.51 9.54 -31.18
CA ASP A 169 13.89 10.46 -30.22
C ASP A 169 12.40 10.31 -29.84
N ASP A 170 11.76 9.17 -30.00
CA ASP A 170 10.43 8.98 -29.43
C ASP A 170 10.53 8.44 -28.01
N ILE A 171 10.24 9.34 -27.11
CA ILE A 171 10.32 9.33 -25.66
C ILE A 171 9.45 8.22 -25.10
N LEU A 172 10.01 7.04 -24.85
CA LEU A 172 9.36 6.06 -23.99
C LEU A 172 9.16 6.70 -22.60
N PRO A 173 7.93 6.76 -22.08
CA PRO A 173 7.68 7.35 -20.77
C PRO A 173 8.58 6.67 -19.73
N SER A 174 9.26 7.47 -18.92
CA SER A 174 10.15 6.95 -17.90
C SER A 174 9.34 6.10 -16.89
N SER A 175 9.95 5.07 -16.30
CA SER A 175 9.30 4.25 -15.27
C SER A 175 8.66 5.10 -14.17
N LYS A 176 9.23 6.29 -13.90
CA LYS A 176 8.67 7.26 -12.96
C LYS A 176 7.34 7.84 -13.43
N GLU A 177 7.22 8.23 -14.70
CA GLU A 177 5.97 8.78 -15.25
C GLU A 177 4.85 7.73 -15.27
N ILE A 178 5.19 6.50 -15.64
CA ILE A 178 4.25 5.36 -15.60
C ILE A 178 3.76 5.15 -14.16
N SER A 179 4.67 5.09 -13.19
CA SER A 179 4.32 4.90 -11.77
C SER A 179 3.41 6.02 -11.25
N LEU A 180 3.71 7.28 -11.58
CA LEU A 180 2.89 8.41 -11.16
C LEU A 180 1.47 8.37 -11.76
N LYS A 181 1.35 8.02 -13.04
CA LYS A 181 0.04 7.87 -13.71
C LYS A 181 -0.78 6.75 -13.06
N LEU A 182 -0.14 5.63 -12.72
CA LEU A 182 -0.81 4.51 -12.08
C LEU A 182 -1.27 4.83 -10.66
N VAL A 183 -0.44 5.51 -9.87
CA VAL A 183 -0.84 6.01 -8.54
C VAL A 183 -2.03 6.96 -8.66
N PHE A 184 -2.03 7.85 -9.65
CA PHE A 184 -3.15 8.75 -9.90
C PHE A 184 -4.44 8.00 -10.28
N ILE A 185 -4.36 7.00 -11.18
CA ILE A 185 -5.51 6.16 -11.55
C ILE A 185 -6.02 5.40 -10.33
N TYR A 186 -5.13 4.79 -9.54
CA TYR A 186 -5.48 4.05 -8.35
C TYR A 186 -6.21 4.92 -7.32
N PHE A 187 -5.73 6.14 -7.08
CA PHE A 187 -6.37 7.11 -6.22
C PHE A 187 -7.74 7.53 -6.75
N THR A 188 -7.86 7.82 -8.04
CA THR A 188 -9.11 8.20 -8.69
C THR A 188 -10.15 7.08 -8.60
N LEU A 189 -9.76 5.83 -8.88
CA LEU A 189 -10.64 4.67 -8.74
C LEU A 189 -11.11 4.49 -7.29
N THR A 190 -10.23 4.73 -6.30
CA THR A 190 -10.61 4.68 -4.89
C THR A 190 -11.69 5.71 -4.56
N LEU A 191 -11.55 6.95 -5.05
CA LEU A 191 -12.55 8.00 -4.82
C LEU A 191 -13.88 7.68 -5.48
N ILE A 192 -13.87 7.17 -6.72
CA ILE A 192 -15.09 6.81 -7.45
C ILE A 192 -15.78 5.63 -6.73
N CYS A 193 -15.02 4.63 -6.28
CA CYS A 193 -15.53 3.50 -5.50
C CYS A 193 -16.17 3.96 -4.19
N ALA A 194 -15.50 4.86 -3.44
CA ALA A 194 -16.03 5.44 -2.21
C ALA A 194 -17.33 6.20 -2.45
N ALA A 195 -17.41 6.99 -3.52
CA ALA A 195 -18.61 7.70 -3.90
C ALA A 195 -19.76 6.74 -4.24
N ALA A 196 -19.48 5.67 -4.98
CA ALA A 196 -20.47 4.64 -5.31
C ALA A 196 -21.00 3.93 -4.04
N TYR A 197 -20.12 3.51 -3.13
CA TYR A 197 -20.52 2.91 -1.86
C TYR A 197 -21.37 3.87 -1.02
N LYS A 198 -21.00 5.15 -0.97
CA LYS A 198 -21.78 6.18 -0.25
C LYS A 198 -23.17 6.35 -0.84
N ILE A 199 -23.30 6.39 -2.17
CA ILE A 199 -24.60 6.52 -2.88
C ILE A 199 -25.48 5.29 -2.62
N PHE A 200 -24.90 4.10 -2.53
CA PHE A 200 -25.64 2.85 -2.31
C PHE A 200 -25.93 2.53 -0.83
N GLY A 201 -25.58 3.45 0.09
CA GLY A 201 -26.08 3.43 1.46
C GLY A 201 -25.04 3.16 2.55
N MET A 202 -23.76 3.01 2.23
CA MET A 202 -22.72 2.98 3.26
C MET A 202 -22.60 4.33 3.96
N ASN A 203 -22.24 4.35 5.23
CA ASN A 203 -21.83 5.58 5.90
C ASN A 203 -20.48 6.07 5.34
N PHE A 204 -20.07 7.31 5.67
CA PHE A 204 -18.85 7.90 5.10
C PHE A 204 -17.59 7.12 5.48
N PHE A 205 -17.47 6.68 6.73
CA PHE A 205 -16.31 5.94 7.21
C PHE A 205 -16.18 4.58 6.50
N ASP A 206 -17.29 3.82 6.43
CA ASP A 206 -17.30 2.52 5.76
C ASP A 206 -17.05 2.66 4.26
N SER A 207 -17.64 3.65 3.59
CA SER A 207 -17.41 3.86 2.16
C SER A 207 -15.94 4.16 1.85
N LEU A 208 -15.24 4.92 2.72
CA LEU A 208 -13.82 5.21 2.55
C LEU A 208 -12.95 3.98 2.78
N THR A 209 -13.12 3.31 3.92
CA THR A 209 -12.29 2.14 4.28
C THR A 209 -12.51 0.97 3.33
N HIS A 210 -13.76 0.63 3.00
CA HIS A 210 -14.05 -0.46 2.06
C HIS A 210 -13.61 -0.13 0.63
N SER A 211 -13.65 1.14 0.19
CA SER A 211 -13.12 1.48 -1.14
C SER A 211 -11.61 1.27 -1.23
N MET A 212 -10.86 1.62 -0.17
CA MET A 212 -9.41 1.36 -0.10
C MET A 212 -9.11 -0.13 -0.21
N THR A 213 -9.82 -0.97 0.55
CA THR A 213 -9.59 -2.42 0.58
C THR A 213 -10.11 -3.12 -0.69
N THR A 214 -11.17 -2.60 -1.32
CA THR A 214 -11.72 -3.10 -2.58
C THR A 214 -10.77 -2.84 -3.75
N ILE A 215 -10.26 -1.61 -3.90
CA ILE A 215 -9.32 -1.27 -4.99
C ILE A 215 -7.98 -1.97 -4.80
N ALA A 216 -7.53 -2.15 -3.55
CA ALA A 216 -6.36 -2.95 -3.22
C ALA A 216 -6.59 -4.47 -3.44
N THR A 217 -7.83 -4.90 -3.72
CA THR A 217 -8.23 -6.32 -3.80
C THR A 217 -7.87 -7.13 -2.55
N GLY A 218 -7.85 -6.46 -1.38
CA GLY A 218 -7.32 -7.02 -0.14
C GLY A 218 -8.38 -7.64 0.78
N GLY A 219 -9.62 -7.11 0.78
CA GLY A 219 -10.76 -7.71 1.46
C GLY A 219 -10.87 -7.47 2.96
N PHE A 220 -10.02 -6.65 3.59
CA PHE A 220 -10.27 -6.22 4.96
C PHE A 220 -11.59 -5.45 5.06
N SER A 221 -12.35 -5.73 6.11
CA SER A 221 -13.63 -5.11 6.39
C SER A 221 -13.67 -4.56 7.80
N ASN A 222 -14.64 -3.68 8.05
CA ASN A 222 -14.99 -3.17 9.37
C ASN A 222 -15.94 -4.13 10.13
N TYR A 223 -16.44 -5.19 9.47
CA TYR A 223 -17.45 -6.10 9.96
C TYR A 223 -17.03 -7.55 9.76
N ASN A 224 -17.41 -8.43 10.69
CA ASN A 224 -17.09 -9.86 10.60
C ASN A 224 -17.71 -10.51 9.37
N GLU A 225 -18.91 -10.09 8.96
CA GLU A 225 -19.61 -10.58 7.77
C GLU A 225 -19.11 -9.93 6.47
N SER A 226 -18.05 -9.10 6.54
CA SER A 226 -17.48 -8.41 5.39
C SER A 226 -18.50 -7.54 4.64
N ILE A 227 -18.50 -7.56 3.31
CA ILE A 227 -19.47 -6.84 2.46
C ILE A 227 -20.90 -7.36 2.67
N GLY A 228 -21.09 -8.61 3.10
CA GLY A 228 -22.40 -9.20 3.41
C GLY A 228 -23.16 -8.46 4.50
N TYR A 229 -22.47 -7.80 5.43
CA TYR A 229 -23.08 -7.00 6.49
C TYR A 229 -24.09 -5.96 5.97
N PHE A 230 -23.81 -5.37 4.81
CA PHE A 230 -24.67 -4.31 4.24
C PHE A 230 -25.96 -4.87 3.60
N ASN A 231 -26.07 -6.17 3.40
CA ASN A 231 -27.22 -6.87 2.82
C ASN A 231 -27.82 -6.13 1.60
N SER A 232 -26.95 -5.69 0.68
CA SER A 232 -27.29 -4.87 -0.48
C SER A 232 -26.61 -5.36 -1.75
N VAL A 233 -27.40 -5.88 -2.66
CA VAL A 233 -26.95 -6.35 -3.99
C VAL A 233 -26.21 -5.25 -4.75
N LYS A 234 -26.61 -3.97 -4.59
CA LYS A 234 -25.93 -2.84 -5.24
C LYS A 234 -24.51 -2.67 -4.75
N ILE A 235 -24.29 -2.83 -3.44
CA ILE A 235 -22.96 -2.75 -2.82
C ILE A 235 -22.09 -3.93 -3.27
N GLU A 236 -22.66 -5.14 -3.30
CA GLU A 236 -21.94 -6.34 -3.74
C GLU A 236 -21.51 -6.26 -5.21
N ILE A 237 -22.42 -5.86 -6.11
CA ILE A 237 -22.08 -5.65 -7.54
C ILE A 237 -21.00 -4.56 -7.69
N THR A 238 -21.10 -3.47 -6.92
CA THR A 238 -20.08 -2.41 -6.93
C THR A 238 -18.74 -2.98 -6.49
N ALA A 239 -18.69 -3.78 -5.41
CA ALA A 239 -17.46 -4.43 -4.96
C ALA A 239 -16.85 -5.30 -6.06
N ILE A 240 -17.65 -6.15 -6.70
CA ILE A 240 -17.20 -7.03 -7.80
C ILE A 240 -16.60 -6.21 -8.95
N LEU A 241 -17.31 -5.17 -9.41
CA LEU A 241 -16.84 -4.34 -10.51
C LEU A 241 -15.50 -3.65 -10.19
N PHE A 242 -15.36 -3.08 -8.97
CA PHE A 242 -14.14 -2.39 -8.59
C PHE A 242 -12.99 -3.34 -8.23
N ILE A 243 -13.25 -4.56 -7.75
CA ILE A 243 -12.23 -5.62 -7.62
C ILE A 243 -11.69 -6.00 -9.01
N ILE A 244 -12.56 -6.19 -10.00
CA ILE A 244 -12.14 -6.49 -11.38
C ILE A 244 -11.30 -5.33 -11.93
N LEU A 245 -11.75 -4.08 -11.78
CA LEU A 245 -11.01 -2.90 -12.23
C LEU A 245 -9.66 -2.74 -11.52
N GLY A 246 -9.60 -3.01 -10.22
CA GLY A 246 -8.37 -2.96 -9.42
C GLY A 246 -7.38 -4.08 -9.76
N SER A 247 -7.89 -5.25 -10.18
CA SER A 247 -7.07 -6.40 -10.55
C SER A 247 -6.61 -6.40 -12.01
N ILE A 248 -7.15 -5.54 -12.88
CA ILE A 248 -6.64 -5.38 -14.24
C ILE A 248 -5.18 -4.90 -14.11
N PRO A 249 -4.19 -5.76 -14.43
CA PRO A 249 -2.81 -5.35 -14.23
C PRO A 249 -2.55 -4.14 -15.13
N SER A 250 -1.95 -3.14 -14.53
CA SER A 250 -1.50 -1.91 -15.21
C SER A 250 -0.66 -2.17 -16.48
N VAL A 251 -0.18 -3.39 -16.65
CA VAL A 251 0.48 -3.89 -17.86
C VAL A 251 -0.46 -3.89 -19.07
N SER A 252 -1.77 -4.13 -18.89
CA SER A 252 -2.74 -4.08 -20.00
C SER A 252 -2.91 -2.67 -20.57
N TYR A 253 -2.75 -1.62 -19.75
CA TYR A 253 -2.78 -0.24 -20.24
C TYR A 253 -1.58 0.13 -21.10
N THR A 254 -0.43 -0.52 -20.90
CA THR A 254 0.74 -0.35 -21.76
C THR A 254 0.60 -1.11 -23.09
N HIS A 255 -0.08 -2.25 -23.10
CA HIS A 255 -0.33 -3.02 -24.32
C HIS A 255 -1.38 -2.41 -25.25
N LEU A 256 -2.44 -1.80 -24.71
CA LEU A 256 -3.46 -1.14 -25.53
C LEU A 256 -2.92 0.07 -26.30
N ARG A 257 -1.88 0.74 -25.78
CA ARG A 257 -1.24 1.88 -26.45
C ARG A 257 -0.15 1.50 -27.45
N ALA A 258 0.28 0.25 -27.48
CA ALA A 258 1.25 -0.26 -28.46
C ALA A 258 0.58 -0.68 -29.80
N HIS A 259 -0.73 -0.61 -29.87
CA HIS A 259 -1.53 -0.94 -31.09
C HIS A 259 -2.19 0.29 -31.73
N GLU A 260 -1.99 1.51 -31.20
CA GLU A 260 -2.29 2.77 -31.86
C GLU A 260 -0.99 3.41 -32.42
#